data_60a58b8b7ed3c5950fae79c0296919a7
#
_entry.id   60a58b8b7ed3c5950fae79c0296919a7
#
_cell.length_a   1.000
_cell.length_b   1.000
_cell.length_c   1.000
_cell.angle_alpha   90.00
_cell.angle_beta   90.00
_cell.angle_gamma   90.00
#
_symmetry.space_group_name_H-M   'P 1'
#
loop_
_entity.id
_entity.type
_entity.pdbx_description
1 polymer ?
#
loop_
_entity_poly.entity_id
_entity_poly.type
_entity_poly.pdbx_seq_one_letter_code
_entity_poly.pdbx_strand_id
1 'polypeptide(L)'
;MSTASRPVIAEMVPFSVEPQFVDRVWGLMDLRPWYDHVADQEPVGEVWLTGDDCKVATGPHAGKSLGALFQENPLSLLGQDAVDSGSPLLIKLIFAREKLSVQVHPDDRLAQKYGGPRGKTECWYTLAAEPHAKVALGLKPDVTLETVKSGIENGTLEESLNLLPVRAGDLIFVDAGTVHAIWPGSVLLETQQYSDTTYCMYDYGRGRELHVDKSIEATRLVTNAGIIPPAVLPDRTVLIESAYFSVEKIPVDVSRSSTTLRRSSDSVPTLSYLFAASGSARIASPSFAPLDLPERGIIAVPACSPVFAVQDLGGLDLIRISAQTPGKGR
;
A
#
# COMPACT_ATOMS: atom_id res chain seq x y z
N MET A 1 -13.10 -27.30 34.03
CA MET A 1 -12.30 -26.45 33.10
C MET A 1 -12.78 -26.75 31.71
N SER A 2 -13.55 -25.85 31.11
CA SER A 2 -14.06 -26.02 29.76
C SER A 2 -12.91 -25.79 28.79
N THR A 3 -12.49 -26.81 28.07
CA THR A 3 -11.59 -26.69 26.92
C THR A 3 -12.39 -26.02 25.81
N ALA A 4 -12.25 -24.70 25.70
CA ALA A 4 -12.77 -24.02 24.53
C ALA A 4 -12.10 -24.68 23.29
N SER A 5 -12.89 -25.33 22.44
CA SER A 5 -12.42 -25.87 21.17
C SER A 5 -11.86 -24.72 20.36
N ARG A 6 -10.59 -24.86 19.89
CA ARG A 6 -10.01 -23.88 18.95
C ARG A 6 -10.96 -23.75 17.75
N PRO A 7 -11.25 -22.53 17.29
CA PRO A 7 -12.09 -22.34 16.11
C PRO A 7 -11.45 -23.06 14.93
N VAL A 8 -12.25 -23.81 14.21
CA VAL A 8 -11.82 -24.47 12.96
C VAL A 8 -11.61 -23.37 11.93
N ILE A 9 -10.36 -23.13 11.56
CA ILE A 9 -10.02 -22.17 10.50
C ILE A 9 -10.37 -22.85 9.17
N ALA A 10 -11.33 -22.30 8.44
CA ALA A 10 -11.65 -22.77 7.10
C ALA A 10 -10.47 -22.52 6.17
N GLU A 11 -10.08 -23.52 5.38
CA GLU A 11 -9.01 -23.37 4.40
C GLU A 11 -9.46 -22.38 3.31
N MET A 12 -8.63 -21.37 3.05
CA MET A 12 -8.82 -20.42 1.96
C MET A 12 -7.63 -20.48 1.03
N VAL A 13 -7.92 -20.48 -0.27
CA VAL A 13 -6.90 -20.47 -1.32
C VAL A 13 -6.60 -19.05 -1.76
N PRO A 14 -5.43 -18.78 -2.39
CA PRO A 14 -5.16 -17.48 -3.00
C PRO A 14 -6.23 -17.11 -4.03
N PHE A 15 -6.47 -15.81 -4.18
CA PHE A 15 -7.45 -15.28 -5.12
C PHE A 15 -7.00 -13.93 -5.70
N SER A 16 -7.39 -13.67 -6.95
CA SER A 16 -7.16 -12.38 -7.60
C SER A 16 -8.19 -11.36 -7.13
N VAL A 17 -7.80 -10.08 -7.19
CA VAL A 17 -8.67 -8.95 -6.87
C VAL A 17 -8.83 -8.09 -8.12
N GLU A 18 -10.04 -7.64 -8.41
CA GLU A 18 -10.34 -6.69 -9.48
C GLU A 18 -9.92 -5.28 -9.05
N PRO A 19 -9.13 -4.56 -9.86
CA PRO A 19 -8.75 -3.19 -9.56
C PRO A 19 -9.97 -2.26 -9.63
N GLN A 20 -10.01 -1.28 -8.72
CA GLN A 20 -11.01 -0.21 -8.72
C GLN A 20 -10.33 1.09 -9.16
N PHE A 21 -10.83 1.69 -10.24
CA PHE A 21 -10.37 2.98 -10.73
C PHE A 21 -11.06 4.10 -9.96
N VAL A 22 -10.27 5.04 -9.43
CA VAL A 22 -10.75 6.09 -8.52
C VAL A 22 -10.40 7.45 -9.08
N ASP A 23 -11.44 8.24 -9.31
CA ASP A 23 -11.32 9.58 -9.87
C ASP A 23 -10.62 10.52 -8.91
N ARG A 24 -9.68 11.30 -9.45
CA ARG A 24 -8.97 12.36 -8.76
C ARG A 24 -8.64 13.47 -9.73
N VAL A 25 -8.93 14.71 -9.37
CA VAL A 25 -8.72 15.90 -10.22
C VAL A 25 -7.29 16.05 -10.75
N TRP A 26 -6.32 15.46 -10.07
CA TRP A 26 -4.92 15.45 -10.42
C TRP A 26 -4.47 14.22 -11.22
N GLY A 27 -5.41 13.36 -11.61
CA GLY A 27 -5.16 12.09 -12.29
C GLY A 27 -4.96 12.20 -13.80
N LEU A 28 -5.04 11.08 -14.48
CA LEU A 28 -4.88 10.91 -15.92
C LEU A 28 -6.23 10.53 -16.56
N MET A 29 -6.50 11.05 -17.77
CA MET A 29 -7.64 10.62 -18.60
C MET A 29 -7.38 9.29 -19.28
N ASP A 30 -6.12 8.96 -19.57
CA ASP A 30 -5.70 7.73 -20.23
C ASP A 30 -4.60 7.07 -19.41
N LEU A 31 -4.87 5.88 -18.86
CA LEU A 31 -3.93 5.13 -18.04
C LEU A 31 -3.01 4.22 -18.85
N ARG A 32 -3.14 4.15 -20.17
CA ARG A 32 -2.24 3.32 -20.99
C ARG A 32 -0.79 3.84 -20.97
N PRO A 33 0.21 2.99 -20.97
CA PRO A 33 0.15 1.52 -21.10
C PRO A 33 0.00 0.77 -19.77
N TRP A 34 -0.32 1.43 -18.65
CA TRP A 34 -0.43 0.81 -17.33
C TRP A 34 -1.65 -0.09 -17.22
N TYR A 35 -2.79 0.41 -17.64
CA TYR A 35 -4.06 -0.29 -17.74
C TYR A 35 -4.73 0.08 -19.07
N ASP A 36 -5.42 -0.87 -19.69
CA ASP A 36 -6.27 -0.56 -20.85
C ASP A 36 -7.56 0.11 -20.35
N HIS A 37 -7.39 1.34 -19.87
CA HIS A 37 -8.46 2.14 -19.29
C HIS A 37 -8.33 3.60 -19.72
N VAL A 38 -9.42 4.13 -20.27
CA VAL A 38 -9.61 5.54 -20.59
C VAL A 38 -10.80 6.04 -19.79
N ALA A 39 -10.61 7.08 -19.01
CA ALA A 39 -11.66 7.69 -18.20
C ALA A 39 -12.71 8.38 -19.08
N ASP A 40 -13.99 8.27 -18.67
CA ASP A 40 -15.09 8.85 -19.45
C ASP A 40 -15.26 10.36 -19.20
N GLN A 41 -15.21 10.81 -17.95
CA GLN A 41 -15.51 12.19 -17.57
C GLN A 41 -14.45 12.80 -16.65
N GLU A 42 -14.07 12.12 -15.58
CA GLU A 42 -13.13 12.61 -14.58
C GLU A 42 -11.82 11.84 -14.65
N PRO A 43 -10.66 12.51 -14.43
CA PRO A 43 -9.37 11.83 -14.48
C PRO A 43 -9.23 10.81 -13.34
N VAL A 44 -8.67 9.64 -13.65
CA VAL A 44 -8.32 8.62 -12.67
C VAL A 44 -6.94 8.91 -12.10
N GLY A 45 -6.86 9.11 -10.80
CA GLY A 45 -5.58 9.34 -10.11
C GLY A 45 -5.09 8.14 -9.32
N GLU A 46 -5.98 7.25 -8.90
CA GLU A 46 -5.64 6.07 -8.12
C GLU A 46 -6.27 4.82 -8.72
N VAL A 47 -5.54 3.69 -8.65
CA VAL A 47 -6.09 2.36 -8.92
C VAL A 47 -5.95 1.55 -7.64
N TRP A 48 -7.06 1.31 -6.96
CA TRP A 48 -7.10 0.56 -5.72
C TRP A 48 -7.07 -0.93 -6.01
N LEU A 49 -6.12 -1.63 -5.39
CA LEU A 49 -5.91 -3.06 -5.56
C LEU A 49 -6.49 -3.87 -4.39
N THR A 50 -6.72 -3.25 -3.22
CA THR A 50 -7.19 -3.94 -2.00
C THR A 50 -8.20 -3.12 -1.18
N GLY A 51 -8.96 -2.21 -1.80
CA GLY A 51 -10.04 -1.46 -1.14
C GLY A 51 -11.21 -2.39 -0.75
N ASP A 52 -11.99 -2.01 0.25
CA ASP A 52 -13.14 -2.81 0.73
C ASP A 52 -14.17 -3.10 -0.36
N ASP A 53 -14.33 -2.17 -1.31
CA ASP A 53 -15.25 -2.31 -2.45
C ASP A 53 -14.65 -3.10 -3.62
N CYS A 54 -13.33 -3.34 -3.63
CA CYS A 54 -12.70 -4.19 -4.64
C CYS A 54 -13.31 -5.59 -4.61
N LYS A 55 -13.53 -6.18 -5.78
CA LYS A 55 -14.14 -7.49 -5.90
C LYS A 55 -13.10 -8.60 -5.96
N VAL A 56 -13.40 -9.70 -5.33
CA VAL A 56 -12.69 -10.97 -5.54
C VAL A 56 -12.98 -11.42 -6.96
N ALA A 57 -11.94 -11.59 -7.78
CA ALA A 57 -12.08 -11.96 -9.19
C ALA A 57 -12.17 -13.48 -9.40
N THR A 58 -11.54 -14.28 -8.52
CA THR A 58 -11.37 -15.72 -8.75
C THR A 58 -11.70 -16.55 -7.50
N GLY A 59 -11.95 -17.85 -7.71
CA GLY A 59 -12.16 -18.81 -6.64
C GLY A 59 -13.58 -18.82 -6.05
N PRO A 60 -13.79 -19.52 -4.92
CA PRO A 60 -15.11 -19.73 -4.34
C PRO A 60 -15.84 -18.46 -3.87
N HIS A 61 -15.10 -17.37 -3.70
CA HIS A 61 -15.61 -16.09 -3.21
C HIS A 61 -15.72 -15.02 -4.32
N ALA A 62 -15.58 -15.42 -5.59
CA ALA A 62 -15.66 -14.49 -6.73
C ALA A 62 -16.95 -13.66 -6.69
N GLY A 63 -16.82 -12.35 -6.97
CA GLY A 63 -17.91 -11.37 -6.93
C GLY A 63 -18.17 -10.74 -5.55
N LYS A 64 -17.67 -11.32 -4.43
CA LYS A 64 -17.75 -10.67 -3.12
C LYS A 64 -16.82 -9.46 -3.04
N SER A 65 -17.20 -8.44 -2.27
CA SER A 65 -16.27 -7.38 -1.92
C SER A 65 -15.24 -7.86 -0.90
N LEU A 66 -14.04 -7.29 -0.95
CA LEU A 66 -12.99 -7.62 0.03
C LEU A 66 -13.44 -7.32 1.46
N GLY A 67 -14.08 -6.17 1.69
CA GLY A 67 -14.59 -5.81 3.02
C GLY A 67 -15.54 -6.88 3.58
N ALA A 68 -16.50 -7.37 2.79
CA ALA A 68 -17.39 -8.43 3.20
C ALA A 68 -16.63 -9.74 3.48
N LEU A 69 -15.64 -10.07 2.65
CA LEU A 69 -14.84 -11.28 2.82
C LEU A 69 -14.02 -11.24 4.11
N PHE A 70 -13.44 -10.08 4.45
CA PHE A 70 -12.71 -9.88 5.72
C PHE A 70 -13.61 -10.03 6.93
N GLN A 71 -14.82 -9.48 6.90
CA GLN A 71 -15.79 -9.61 8.00
C GLN A 71 -16.25 -11.05 8.21
N GLU A 72 -16.48 -11.79 7.13
CA GLU A 72 -16.93 -13.18 7.21
C GLU A 72 -15.82 -14.16 7.63
N ASN A 73 -14.57 -13.90 7.25
CA ASN A 73 -13.46 -14.86 7.38
C ASN A 73 -12.17 -14.24 7.98
N PRO A 74 -12.23 -13.45 9.06
CA PRO A 74 -11.06 -12.72 9.56
C PRO A 74 -9.90 -13.64 9.93
N LEU A 75 -10.15 -14.76 10.62
CA LEU A 75 -9.09 -15.67 11.05
C LEU A 75 -8.40 -16.40 9.88
N SER A 76 -9.16 -16.77 8.86
CA SER A 76 -8.59 -17.42 7.67
C SER A 76 -7.72 -16.49 6.86
N LEU A 77 -8.12 -15.22 6.75
CA LEU A 77 -7.39 -14.20 6.01
C LEU A 77 -6.19 -13.68 6.78
N LEU A 78 -6.40 -13.25 8.03
CA LEU A 78 -5.41 -12.51 8.81
C LEU A 78 -4.52 -13.39 9.69
N GLY A 79 -4.96 -14.61 10.01
CA GLY A 79 -4.28 -15.51 10.94
C GLY A 79 -4.84 -15.44 12.37
N GLN A 80 -4.28 -16.27 13.26
CA GLN A 80 -4.80 -16.45 14.63
C GLN A 80 -4.63 -15.22 15.53
N ASP A 81 -3.73 -14.32 15.18
CA ASP A 81 -3.43 -13.13 15.98
C ASP A 81 -4.20 -11.88 15.47
N ALA A 82 -5.19 -12.07 14.61
CA ALA A 82 -6.01 -10.96 14.12
C ALA A 82 -6.78 -10.30 15.27
N VAL A 83 -6.50 -9.02 15.50
CA VAL A 83 -7.17 -8.18 16.49
C VAL A 83 -8.42 -7.53 15.90
N ASP A 84 -8.36 -7.24 14.60
CA ASP A 84 -9.41 -6.58 13.82
C ASP A 84 -9.99 -7.52 12.75
N SER A 85 -11.26 -7.30 12.38
CA SER A 85 -11.94 -8.08 11.32
C SER A 85 -11.89 -7.43 9.94
N GLY A 86 -11.28 -6.23 9.81
CA GLY A 86 -11.20 -5.49 8.54
C GLY A 86 -9.87 -5.69 7.80
N SER A 87 -9.81 -5.20 6.55
CA SER A 87 -8.55 -5.18 5.81
C SER A 87 -7.46 -4.42 6.60
N PRO A 88 -6.26 -4.99 6.76
CA PRO A 88 -5.19 -4.29 7.47
C PRO A 88 -4.49 -3.23 6.60
N LEU A 89 -4.47 -3.43 5.28
CA LEU A 89 -3.71 -2.62 4.33
C LEU A 89 -4.57 -2.17 3.15
N LEU A 90 -4.36 -0.94 2.70
CA LEU A 90 -4.78 -0.48 1.39
C LEU A 90 -3.53 -0.40 0.49
N ILE A 91 -3.60 -1.10 -0.64
CA ILE A 91 -2.57 -1.09 -1.68
C ILE A 91 -3.18 -0.49 -2.93
N LYS A 92 -2.50 0.50 -3.51
CA LYS A 92 -2.99 1.20 -4.70
C LYS A 92 -1.84 1.72 -5.57
N LEU A 93 -2.15 1.99 -6.82
CA LEU A 93 -1.26 2.74 -7.71
C LEU A 93 -1.70 4.21 -7.73
N ILE A 94 -0.71 5.11 -7.77
CA ILE A 94 -0.92 6.56 -7.88
C ILE A 94 -0.36 7.03 -9.22
N PHE A 95 -1.19 7.76 -9.97
CA PHE A 95 -0.90 8.34 -11.27
C PHE A 95 -1.01 9.87 -11.20
N ALA A 96 0.08 10.53 -10.79
CA ALA A 96 0.09 11.97 -10.61
C ALA A 96 0.39 12.70 -11.92
N ARG A 97 -0.61 13.34 -12.54
CA ARG A 97 -0.43 14.31 -13.63
C ARG A 97 -0.18 15.72 -13.11
N GLU A 98 -0.80 16.04 -11.97
CA GLU A 98 -0.61 17.30 -11.27
C GLU A 98 -0.11 17.06 -9.85
N LYS A 99 0.28 18.12 -9.16
CA LYS A 99 0.67 18.02 -7.75
C LYS A 99 -0.51 17.55 -6.90
N LEU A 100 -0.29 16.55 -6.07
CA LEU A 100 -1.25 16.20 -5.02
C LEU A 100 -1.24 17.29 -3.94
N SER A 101 -2.32 17.36 -3.16
CA SER A 101 -2.38 18.26 -2.00
C SER A 101 -1.22 18.00 -1.03
N VAL A 102 -0.72 19.08 -0.40
CA VAL A 102 0.15 18.92 0.77
C VAL A 102 -0.70 18.43 1.94
N GLN A 103 -0.27 17.35 2.56
CA GLN A 103 -1.06 16.63 3.55
C GLN A 103 -0.21 16.01 4.65
N VAL A 104 -0.86 15.66 5.75
CA VAL A 104 -0.28 14.89 6.84
C VAL A 104 -1.30 13.87 7.33
N HIS A 105 -0.81 12.71 7.77
CA HIS A 105 -1.65 11.64 8.32
C HIS A 105 -1.43 11.49 9.81
N PRO A 106 -2.51 11.21 10.59
CA PRO A 106 -2.39 10.93 12.02
C PRO A 106 -1.72 9.58 12.28
N ASP A 107 -1.07 9.43 13.43
CA ASP A 107 -0.78 8.11 14.00
C ASP A 107 -2.04 7.45 14.59
N ASP A 108 -1.93 6.18 15.03
CA ASP A 108 -3.07 5.42 15.58
C ASP A 108 -3.74 6.15 16.74
N ARG A 109 -2.94 6.74 17.64
CA ARG A 109 -3.44 7.46 18.83
C ARG A 109 -4.25 8.69 18.43
N LEU A 110 -3.74 9.48 17.48
CA LEU A 110 -4.42 10.69 17.04
C LEU A 110 -5.66 10.35 16.19
N ALA A 111 -5.58 9.32 15.36
CA ALA A 111 -6.74 8.84 14.61
C ALA A 111 -7.88 8.44 15.56
N GLN A 112 -7.58 7.63 16.60
CA GLN A 112 -8.57 7.21 17.60
C GLN A 112 -9.16 8.38 18.40
N LYS A 113 -8.37 9.41 18.71
CA LYS A 113 -8.86 10.66 19.32
C LYS A 113 -9.98 11.32 18.51
N TYR A 114 -9.91 11.21 17.19
CA TYR A 114 -10.89 11.79 16.26
C TYR A 114 -11.90 10.77 15.70
N GLY A 115 -12.00 9.59 16.32
CA GLY A 115 -12.98 8.56 15.98
C GLY A 115 -12.62 7.66 14.80
N GLY A 116 -11.39 7.77 14.28
CA GLY A 116 -10.86 6.85 13.26
C GLY A 116 -10.33 5.56 13.88
N PRO A 117 -10.34 4.44 13.17
CA PRO A 117 -9.90 3.15 13.70
C PRO A 117 -8.38 3.05 13.84
N ARG A 118 -7.62 3.66 12.96
CA ARG A 118 -6.16 3.57 12.88
C ARG A 118 -5.54 4.75 12.16
N GLY A 119 -4.25 4.96 12.35
CA GLY A 119 -3.44 5.94 11.66
C GLY A 119 -3.17 5.57 10.21
N LYS A 120 -2.29 6.35 9.55
CA LYS A 120 -1.91 6.12 8.17
C LYS A 120 -0.41 6.29 8.00
N THR A 121 0.33 5.25 8.36
CA THR A 121 1.72 5.07 7.94
C THR A 121 1.73 4.36 6.60
N GLU A 122 2.57 4.83 5.68
CA GLU A 122 2.60 4.36 4.31
C GLU A 122 4.03 4.28 3.75
N CYS A 123 4.17 3.59 2.63
CA CYS A 123 5.36 3.67 1.80
C CYS A 123 4.97 3.67 0.32
N TRP A 124 5.85 4.23 -0.50
CA TRP A 124 5.70 4.30 -1.95
C TRP A 124 6.88 3.59 -2.62
N TYR A 125 6.61 2.55 -3.39
CA TYR A 125 7.59 1.98 -4.29
C TYR A 125 7.43 2.62 -5.67
N THR A 126 8.49 3.23 -6.17
CA THR A 126 8.47 3.96 -7.45
C THR A 126 8.57 2.98 -8.61
N LEU A 127 7.46 2.73 -9.30
CA LEU A 127 7.40 1.85 -10.48
C LEU A 127 8.00 2.52 -11.71
N ALA A 128 7.74 3.82 -11.89
CA ALA A 128 8.33 4.65 -12.94
C ALA A 128 8.52 6.08 -12.47
N ALA A 129 9.54 6.73 -12.99
CA ALA A 129 9.82 8.13 -12.72
C ALA A 129 10.44 8.82 -13.94
N GLU A 130 9.94 9.99 -14.27
CA GLU A 130 10.56 10.90 -15.22
C GLU A 130 11.78 11.58 -14.60
N PRO A 131 12.72 12.15 -15.39
CA PRO A 131 13.95 12.72 -14.86
C PRO A 131 13.76 13.85 -13.82
N HIS A 132 12.60 14.52 -13.84
CA HIS A 132 12.28 15.63 -12.93
C HIS A 132 11.29 15.23 -11.81
N ALA A 133 10.92 13.94 -11.73
CA ALA A 133 10.00 13.43 -10.72
C ALA A 133 10.58 13.68 -9.30
N LYS A 134 9.72 14.12 -8.41
CA LYS A 134 10.06 14.40 -7.03
C LYS A 134 8.85 14.28 -6.12
N VAL A 135 9.12 14.14 -4.84
CA VAL A 135 8.11 14.19 -3.77
C VAL A 135 8.50 15.24 -2.75
N ALA A 136 7.52 15.81 -2.05
CA ALA A 136 7.78 16.52 -0.81
C ALA A 136 7.73 15.48 0.34
N LEU A 137 8.76 15.49 1.17
CA LEU A 137 8.88 14.55 2.27
C LEU A 137 9.50 15.22 3.49
N GLY A 138 8.65 15.54 4.46
CA GLY A 138 9.01 16.34 5.64
C GLY A 138 9.17 17.82 5.34
N LEU A 139 9.64 18.52 6.34
CA LEU A 139 9.84 19.97 6.34
C LEU A 139 11.34 20.29 6.22
N LYS A 140 11.67 21.47 5.71
CA LYS A 140 13.04 21.97 5.72
C LYS A 140 13.55 22.14 7.16
N PRO A 141 14.87 22.08 7.37
CA PRO A 141 15.46 22.51 8.64
C PRO A 141 14.98 23.93 9.01
N ASP A 142 14.88 24.21 10.29
CA ASP A 142 14.48 25.50 10.86
C ASP A 142 13.00 25.90 10.67
N VAL A 143 12.16 25.04 10.06
CA VAL A 143 10.72 25.24 10.01
C VAL A 143 10.11 24.91 11.37
N THR A 144 9.26 25.81 11.90
CA THR A 144 8.49 25.62 13.13
C THR A 144 7.02 25.33 12.85
N LEU A 145 6.26 24.90 13.85
CA LEU A 145 4.82 24.73 13.68
C LEU A 145 4.10 26.06 13.40
N GLU A 146 4.60 27.16 13.94
CA GLU A 146 4.10 28.50 13.63
C GLU A 146 4.32 28.86 12.16
N THR A 147 5.51 28.53 11.62
CA THR A 147 5.81 28.70 10.18
C THR A 147 4.89 27.86 9.32
N VAL A 148 4.65 26.61 9.71
CA VAL A 148 3.70 25.72 9.00
C VAL A 148 2.29 26.31 9.01
N LYS A 149 1.79 26.73 10.18
CA LYS A 149 0.45 27.32 10.32
C LYS A 149 0.31 28.60 9.47
N SER A 150 1.27 29.49 9.58
CA SER A 150 1.30 30.72 8.76
C SER A 150 1.37 30.42 7.27
N GLY A 151 2.14 29.41 6.87
CA GLY A 151 2.24 28.96 5.47
C GLY A 151 0.93 28.42 4.92
N ILE A 152 0.14 27.71 5.74
CA ILE A 152 -1.21 27.26 5.38
C ILE A 152 -2.13 28.46 5.18
N GLU A 153 -2.17 29.39 6.15
CA GLU A 153 -3.03 30.57 6.14
C GLU A 153 -2.73 31.51 4.97
N ASN A 154 -1.45 31.67 4.61
CA ASN A 154 -0.98 32.57 3.56
C ASN A 154 -0.82 31.89 2.18
N GLY A 155 -1.01 30.56 2.08
CA GLY A 155 -0.83 29.80 0.83
C GLY A 155 0.63 29.64 0.40
N THR A 156 1.59 29.74 1.33
CA THR A 156 3.03 29.64 1.08
C THR A 156 3.67 28.36 1.65
N LEU A 157 2.88 27.39 2.09
CA LEU A 157 3.37 26.18 2.76
C LEU A 157 4.38 25.40 1.91
N GLU A 158 4.24 25.42 0.59
CA GLU A 158 5.16 24.72 -0.34
C GLU A 158 6.63 25.16 -0.14
N GLU A 159 6.86 26.41 0.27
CA GLU A 159 8.22 26.95 0.53
C GLU A 159 8.90 26.29 1.72
N SER A 160 8.13 25.71 2.63
CA SER A 160 8.61 25.01 3.84
C SER A 160 8.93 23.53 3.60
N LEU A 161 8.58 22.97 2.43
CA LEU A 161 8.70 21.53 2.17
C LEU A 161 10.12 21.13 1.78
N ASN A 162 10.55 19.98 2.25
CA ASN A 162 11.75 19.31 1.79
C ASN A 162 11.43 18.48 0.54
N LEU A 163 12.05 18.81 -0.59
CA LEU A 163 11.81 18.16 -1.88
C LEU A 163 12.90 17.14 -2.18
N LEU A 164 12.51 15.89 -2.48
CA LEU A 164 13.41 14.80 -2.82
C LEU A 164 13.17 14.35 -4.27
N PRO A 165 14.21 14.27 -5.12
CA PRO A 165 14.11 13.61 -6.40
C PRO A 165 13.89 12.11 -6.18
N VAL A 166 13.08 11.48 -7.05
CA VAL A 166 12.77 10.06 -6.99
C VAL A 166 13.09 9.36 -8.31
N ARG A 167 13.44 8.10 -8.24
CA ARG A 167 13.79 7.26 -9.39
C ARG A 167 13.04 5.94 -9.34
N ALA A 168 12.83 5.33 -10.49
CA ALA A 168 12.29 3.97 -10.54
C ALA A 168 13.14 3.02 -9.67
N GLY A 169 12.48 2.24 -8.83
CA GLY A 169 13.10 1.33 -7.87
C GLY A 169 13.31 1.90 -6.46
N ASP A 170 13.17 3.21 -6.26
CA ASP A 170 13.22 3.81 -4.92
C ASP A 170 12.00 3.37 -4.09
N LEU A 171 12.24 3.05 -2.83
CA LEU A 171 11.19 2.94 -1.82
C LEU A 171 11.27 4.14 -0.88
N ILE A 172 10.16 4.86 -0.76
CA ILE A 172 10.01 6.05 0.08
C ILE A 172 9.12 5.66 1.27
N PHE A 173 9.64 5.77 2.48
CA PHE A 173 8.86 5.57 3.70
C PHE A 173 8.27 6.89 4.17
N VAL A 174 7.00 6.86 4.55
CA VAL A 174 6.23 8.02 5.04
C VAL A 174 5.56 7.62 6.36
N ASP A 175 6.23 7.83 7.47
CA ASP A 175 5.62 7.57 8.77
C ASP A 175 4.56 8.63 9.11
N ALA A 176 3.57 8.23 9.91
CA ALA A 176 2.51 9.13 10.36
C ALA A 176 3.11 10.39 11.03
N GLY A 177 2.54 11.55 10.73
CA GLY A 177 3.04 12.85 11.16
C GLY A 177 3.99 13.54 10.17
N THR A 178 4.42 12.86 9.12
CA THR A 178 5.23 13.45 8.06
C THR A 178 4.36 14.31 7.13
N VAL A 179 4.69 15.58 6.99
CA VAL A 179 4.10 16.45 5.96
C VAL A 179 4.65 16.01 4.60
N HIS A 180 3.77 15.71 3.65
CA HIS A 180 4.19 15.19 2.36
C HIS A 180 3.26 15.60 1.22
N ALA A 181 3.76 15.46 -0.01
CA ALA A 181 2.99 15.60 -1.25
C ALA A 181 3.74 14.91 -2.40
N ILE A 182 3.01 14.58 -3.47
CA ILE A 182 3.56 13.96 -4.67
C ILE A 182 3.48 14.97 -5.82
N TRP A 183 4.60 15.15 -6.54
CA TRP A 183 4.67 15.94 -7.76
C TRP A 183 4.44 15.06 -8.99
N PRO A 184 4.09 15.64 -10.14
CA PRO A 184 3.96 14.92 -11.40
C PRO A 184 5.24 14.18 -11.81
N GLY A 185 5.07 13.14 -12.65
CA GLY A 185 6.18 12.45 -13.30
C GLY A 185 6.56 11.11 -12.67
N SER A 186 5.80 10.62 -11.70
CA SER A 186 6.02 9.28 -11.14
C SER A 186 4.75 8.43 -11.13
N VAL A 187 4.93 7.11 -11.21
CA VAL A 187 3.90 6.12 -10.92
C VAL A 187 4.36 5.34 -9.70
N LEU A 188 3.55 5.38 -8.65
CA LEU A 188 3.89 4.85 -7.34
C LEU A 188 2.96 3.70 -6.96
N LEU A 189 3.53 2.61 -6.42
CA LEU A 189 2.79 1.59 -5.68
C LEU A 189 2.78 2.00 -4.22
N GLU A 190 1.64 2.46 -3.73
CA GLU A 190 1.45 2.82 -2.33
C GLU A 190 0.97 1.62 -1.53
N THR A 191 1.63 1.37 -0.42
CA THR A 191 1.20 0.44 0.63
C THR A 191 1.00 1.23 1.91
N GLN A 192 -0.20 1.21 2.47
CA GLN A 192 -0.56 1.97 3.66
C GLN A 192 -1.39 1.14 4.65
N GLN A 193 -1.39 1.54 5.93
CA GLN A 193 -2.43 1.11 6.85
C GLN A 193 -3.80 1.40 6.22
N TYR A 194 -4.78 0.51 6.42
CA TYR A 194 -6.12 0.71 5.90
C TYR A 194 -6.81 1.87 6.63
N SER A 195 -6.56 3.06 6.16
CA SER A 195 -7.09 4.31 6.69
C SER A 195 -7.27 5.32 5.55
N ASP A 196 -8.36 6.04 5.60
CA ASP A 196 -8.72 7.09 4.65
C ASP A 196 -8.48 8.50 5.22
N THR A 197 -7.96 8.57 6.45
CA THR A 197 -7.81 9.82 7.17
C THR A 197 -6.63 10.62 6.61
N THR A 198 -6.96 11.74 5.97
CA THR A 198 -6.01 12.69 5.40
C THR A 198 -6.32 14.09 5.89
N TYR A 199 -5.35 14.75 6.52
CA TYR A 199 -5.46 16.17 6.87
C TYR A 199 -4.81 17.00 5.78
N CYS A 200 -5.65 17.62 4.93
CA CYS A 200 -5.22 18.50 3.86
C CYS A 200 -4.72 19.82 4.45
N MET A 201 -3.51 20.21 4.10
CA MET A 201 -2.84 21.43 4.55
C MET A 201 -2.82 22.52 3.48
N TYR A 202 -2.67 22.12 2.21
CA TYR A 202 -2.66 23.04 1.08
C TYR A 202 -3.05 22.32 -0.21
N ASP A 203 -3.94 22.90 -0.99
CA ASP A 203 -4.46 22.26 -2.20
C ASP A 203 -4.42 23.19 -3.44
N TYR A 204 -3.47 24.10 -3.50
CA TYR A 204 -3.21 24.94 -4.68
C TYR A 204 -4.43 25.74 -5.17
N GLY A 205 -5.37 26.08 -4.26
CA GLY A 205 -6.57 26.84 -4.59
C GLY A 205 -7.69 26.04 -5.29
N ARG A 206 -7.63 24.71 -5.33
CA ARG A 206 -8.67 23.84 -5.91
C ARG A 206 -9.96 23.73 -5.07
N GLY A 207 -10.06 24.47 -3.97
CA GLY A 207 -11.28 24.58 -3.16
C GLY A 207 -11.53 23.42 -2.20
N ARG A 208 -10.58 22.52 -2.00
CA ARG A 208 -10.66 21.46 -0.99
C ARG A 208 -10.62 22.07 0.42
N GLU A 209 -11.41 21.51 1.34
CA GLU A 209 -11.36 21.89 2.76
C GLU A 209 -9.96 21.65 3.35
N LEU A 210 -9.44 22.64 4.05
CA LEU A 210 -8.16 22.55 4.77
C LEU A 210 -8.41 22.22 6.25
N HIS A 211 -7.65 21.27 6.79
CA HIS A 211 -7.80 20.78 8.16
C HIS A 211 -6.73 21.39 9.08
N VAL A 212 -6.66 22.70 9.20
CA VAL A 212 -5.54 23.44 9.82
C VAL A 212 -5.17 22.88 11.20
N ASP A 213 -6.11 22.92 12.16
CA ASP A 213 -5.81 22.52 13.55
C ASP A 213 -5.40 21.04 13.67
N LYS A 214 -6.11 20.14 12.98
CA LYS A 214 -5.78 18.71 12.96
C LYS A 214 -4.44 18.43 12.27
N SER A 215 -4.13 19.19 11.22
CA SER A 215 -2.83 19.10 10.53
C SER A 215 -1.68 19.51 11.44
N ILE A 216 -1.81 20.61 12.14
CA ILE A 216 -0.78 21.08 13.08
C ILE A 216 -0.60 20.07 14.23
N GLU A 217 -1.70 19.52 14.79
CA GLU A 217 -1.62 18.51 15.82
C GLU A 217 -0.95 17.20 15.33
N ALA A 218 -1.20 16.81 14.07
CA ALA A 218 -0.59 15.63 13.47
C ALA A 218 0.87 15.83 13.07
N THR A 219 1.27 17.07 12.74
CA THR A 219 2.60 17.37 12.17
C THR A 219 3.71 17.11 13.18
N ARG A 220 4.71 16.34 12.74
CA ARG A 220 6.00 16.14 13.42
C ARG A 220 7.09 16.84 12.65
N LEU A 221 7.87 17.68 13.33
CA LEU A 221 8.99 18.41 12.70
C LEU A 221 10.15 17.48 12.31
N VAL A 222 10.31 16.37 13.03
CA VAL A 222 11.31 15.33 12.76
C VAL A 222 10.60 13.99 12.66
N THR A 223 10.83 13.28 11.58
CA THR A 223 10.23 11.98 11.27
C THR A 223 11.28 10.99 10.77
N ASN A 224 10.91 9.71 10.61
CA ASN A 224 11.78 8.69 10.03
C ASN A 224 11.58 8.55 8.51
N ALA A 225 10.82 9.47 7.91
CA ALA A 225 10.53 9.45 6.48
C ALA A 225 11.80 9.61 5.64
N GLY A 226 11.89 8.88 4.55
CA GLY A 226 13.06 8.90 3.67
C GLY A 226 13.03 7.83 2.60
N ILE A 227 14.00 7.89 1.70
CA ILE A 227 14.30 6.82 0.77
C ILE A 227 15.04 5.73 1.54
N ILE A 228 14.49 4.52 1.54
CA ILE A 228 15.01 3.38 2.28
C ILE A 228 15.92 2.54 1.37
N PRO A 229 17.19 2.35 1.71
CA PRO A 229 18.05 1.44 0.96
C PRO A 229 17.58 -0.01 1.13
N PRO A 230 17.48 -0.79 0.03
CA PRO A 230 17.05 -2.18 0.12
C PRO A 230 18.10 -3.06 0.81
N ALA A 231 17.63 -4.02 1.60
CA ALA A 231 18.48 -5.06 2.20
C ALA A 231 18.41 -6.34 1.35
N VAL A 232 19.50 -6.67 0.68
CA VAL A 232 19.60 -7.87 -0.18
C VAL A 232 19.91 -9.08 0.67
N LEU A 233 19.03 -10.08 0.66
CA LEU A 233 19.19 -11.39 1.31
C LEU A 233 19.34 -12.49 0.22
N PRO A 234 19.77 -13.69 0.58
CA PRO A 234 19.97 -14.77 -0.41
C PRO A 234 18.71 -15.20 -1.16
N ASP A 235 17.54 -15.05 -0.55
CA ASP A 235 16.24 -15.52 -1.05
C ASP A 235 15.24 -14.40 -1.36
N ARG A 236 15.55 -13.15 -1.02
CA ARG A 236 14.72 -11.99 -1.26
C ARG A 236 15.47 -10.68 -1.09
N THR A 237 14.86 -9.59 -1.54
CA THR A 237 15.31 -8.23 -1.22
C THR A 237 14.24 -7.56 -0.37
N VAL A 238 14.56 -7.25 0.88
CA VAL A 238 13.67 -6.49 1.78
C VAL A 238 13.78 -5.02 1.39
N LEU A 239 12.66 -4.46 0.94
CA LEU A 239 12.53 -3.04 0.62
C LEU A 239 12.21 -2.23 1.87
N ILE A 240 11.29 -2.73 2.71
CA ILE A 240 11.00 -2.18 4.04
C ILE A 240 10.38 -3.25 4.95
N GLU A 241 10.67 -3.12 6.24
CA GLU A 241 9.97 -3.79 7.34
C GLU A 241 9.55 -2.72 8.35
N SER A 242 8.25 -2.56 8.55
CA SER A 242 7.65 -1.59 9.49
C SER A 242 6.77 -2.30 10.52
N ALA A 243 6.21 -1.56 11.46
CA ALA A 243 5.28 -2.12 12.44
C ALA A 243 3.95 -2.61 11.82
N TYR A 244 3.61 -2.17 10.62
CA TYR A 244 2.30 -2.40 10.00
C TYR A 244 2.36 -3.28 8.75
N PHE A 245 3.47 -3.25 8.03
CA PHE A 245 3.66 -4.02 6.80
C PHE A 245 5.14 -4.26 6.52
N SER A 246 5.40 -5.29 5.71
CA SER A 246 6.68 -5.49 5.04
C SER A 246 6.47 -5.53 3.53
N VAL A 247 7.46 -5.00 2.77
CA VAL A 247 7.48 -5.03 1.31
C VAL A 247 8.80 -5.65 0.87
N GLU A 248 8.73 -6.68 0.03
CA GLU A 248 9.89 -7.47 -0.39
C GLU A 248 9.81 -7.78 -1.87
N LYS A 249 10.95 -7.81 -2.55
CA LYS A 249 11.09 -8.44 -3.87
C LYS A 249 11.47 -9.90 -3.73
N ILE A 250 10.75 -10.75 -4.44
CA ILE A 250 10.98 -12.19 -4.44
C ILE A 250 11.58 -12.58 -5.78
N PRO A 251 12.85 -13.03 -5.83
CA PRO A 251 13.42 -13.53 -7.06
C PRO A 251 12.74 -14.84 -7.45
N VAL A 252 12.22 -14.90 -8.67
CA VAL A 252 11.67 -16.12 -9.26
C VAL A 252 12.68 -16.62 -10.27
N ASP A 253 13.22 -17.82 -10.02
CA ASP A 253 14.27 -18.41 -10.86
C ASP A 253 13.68 -18.93 -12.18
N VAL A 254 13.90 -18.19 -13.26
CA VAL A 254 13.44 -18.55 -14.61
C VAL A 254 14.06 -19.87 -15.14
N SER A 255 15.19 -20.31 -14.58
CA SER A 255 15.81 -21.59 -14.95
C SER A 255 15.12 -22.79 -14.31
N ARG A 256 14.30 -22.56 -13.29
CA ARG A 256 13.45 -23.56 -12.64
C ARG A 256 12.03 -23.41 -13.15
N SER A 257 11.38 -24.52 -13.37
CA SER A 257 9.97 -24.53 -13.79
C SER A 257 9.02 -23.83 -12.81
N SER A 258 9.45 -23.63 -11.56
CA SER A 258 8.70 -22.87 -10.55
C SER A 258 9.55 -22.60 -9.30
N THR A 259 9.26 -21.51 -8.62
CA THR A 259 9.80 -21.17 -7.30
C THR A 259 8.74 -21.45 -6.24
N THR A 260 9.03 -22.32 -5.29
CA THR A 260 8.10 -22.57 -4.18
C THR A 260 8.18 -21.44 -3.19
N LEU A 261 7.09 -20.67 -3.05
CA LEU A 261 6.97 -19.68 -1.99
C LEU A 261 6.54 -20.40 -0.71
N ARG A 262 7.55 -20.66 0.14
CA ARG A 262 7.30 -21.06 1.51
C ARG A 262 7.13 -19.81 2.37
N ARG A 263 6.29 -19.89 3.37
CA ARG A 263 6.35 -18.97 4.50
C ARG A 263 7.73 -19.10 5.13
N SER A 264 8.28 -18.02 5.64
CA SER A 264 9.41 -18.14 6.56
C SER A 264 8.98 -19.09 7.69
N SER A 265 9.77 -20.13 7.95
CA SER A 265 9.47 -21.14 8.97
C SER A 265 9.29 -20.55 10.38
N ASP A 266 9.76 -19.33 10.59
CA ASP A 266 9.81 -18.66 11.89
C ASP A 266 8.77 -17.54 12.06
N SER A 267 7.96 -17.23 11.03
CA SER A 267 6.94 -16.17 11.12
C SER A 267 5.54 -16.77 11.31
N VAL A 268 4.74 -16.12 12.16
CA VAL A 268 3.31 -16.39 12.27
C VAL A 268 2.67 -16.15 10.90
N PRO A 269 1.83 -17.09 10.39
CA PRO A 269 1.14 -16.89 9.14
C PRO A 269 0.28 -15.63 9.17
N THR A 270 0.50 -14.75 8.21
CA THR A 270 -0.26 -13.51 8.05
C THR A 270 -0.71 -13.34 6.60
N LEU A 271 -1.71 -12.50 6.39
CA LEU A 271 -2.14 -12.09 5.05
C LEU A 271 -0.98 -11.46 4.30
N SER A 272 -0.80 -11.89 3.06
CA SER A 272 0.11 -11.24 2.14
C SER A 272 -0.52 -11.06 0.76
N TYR A 273 0.09 -10.18 -0.03
CA TYR A 273 -0.31 -9.87 -1.39
C TYR A 273 0.88 -10.06 -2.31
N LEU A 274 0.64 -10.64 -3.47
CA LEU A 274 1.62 -10.76 -4.55
C LEU A 274 1.24 -9.79 -5.66
N PHE A 275 2.14 -8.88 -5.98
CA PHE A 275 1.97 -7.88 -7.02
C PHE A 275 3.05 -8.07 -8.10
N ALA A 276 2.65 -8.16 -9.36
CA ALA A 276 3.56 -8.19 -10.48
C ALA A 276 3.88 -6.75 -10.95
N ALA A 277 5.02 -6.22 -10.56
CA ALA A 277 5.45 -4.87 -10.96
C ALA A 277 5.77 -4.81 -12.46
N SER A 278 6.28 -5.89 -13.03
CA SER A 278 6.41 -6.14 -14.47
C SER A 278 6.27 -7.63 -14.76
N GLY A 279 6.01 -7.96 -16.04
CA GLY A 279 5.84 -9.34 -16.47
C GLY A 279 4.58 -9.99 -15.89
N SER A 280 4.52 -11.32 -15.93
CA SER A 280 3.38 -12.07 -15.45
C SER A 280 3.79 -13.41 -14.84
N ALA A 281 2.93 -13.98 -14.01
CA ALA A 281 3.19 -15.25 -13.34
C ALA A 281 1.96 -16.16 -13.36
N ARG A 282 2.22 -17.45 -13.12
CA ARG A 282 1.19 -18.44 -12.77
C ARG A 282 1.46 -19.00 -11.38
N ILE A 283 0.45 -19.00 -10.54
CA ILE A 283 0.51 -19.56 -9.20
C ILE A 283 -0.22 -20.90 -9.22
N ALA A 284 0.43 -21.95 -8.75
CA ALA A 284 -0.08 -23.31 -8.79
C ALA A 284 0.18 -24.08 -7.50
N SER A 285 -0.77 -24.91 -7.13
CA SER A 285 -0.70 -25.86 -6.02
C SER A 285 -1.55 -27.09 -6.35
N PRO A 286 -1.25 -28.27 -5.78
CA PRO A 286 -2.17 -29.40 -5.85
C PRO A 286 -3.52 -29.13 -5.18
N SER A 287 -3.61 -28.14 -4.30
CA SER A 287 -4.79 -27.83 -3.48
C SER A 287 -5.78 -26.85 -4.13
N PHE A 288 -5.43 -26.20 -5.25
CA PHE A 288 -6.33 -25.27 -5.94
C PHE A 288 -6.01 -25.15 -7.43
N ALA A 289 -6.99 -24.70 -8.22
CA ALA A 289 -6.80 -24.44 -9.64
C ALA A 289 -5.75 -23.34 -9.86
N PRO A 290 -4.87 -23.46 -10.86
CA PRO A 290 -3.87 -22.43 -11.16
C PRO A 290 -4.50 -21.05 -11.33
N LEU A 291 -3.80 -20.02 -10.82
CA LEU A 291 -4.17 -18.62 -10.94
C LEU A 291 -3.13 -17.87 -11.74
N ASP A 292 -3.56 -17.08 -12.70
CA ASP A 292 -2.67 -16.17 -13.43
C ASP A 292 -2.60 -14.83 -12.69
N LEU A 293 -1.37 -14.33 -12.54
CA LEU A 293 -1.05 -13.00 -12.04
C LEU A 293 -0.57 -12.17 -13.24
N PRO A 294 -1.43 -11.36 -13.84
CA PRO A 294 -1.02 -10.48 -14.93
C PRO A 294 -0.12 -9.34 -14.42
N GLU A 295 0.59 -8.72 -15.34
CA GLU A 295 1.33 -7.49 -15.05
C GLU A 295 0.42 -6.47 -14.36
N ARG A 296 0.90 -5.85 -13.28
CA ARG A 296 0.17 -4.90 -12.42
C ARG A 296 -1.11 -5.46 -11.78
N GLY A 297 -1.27 -6.77 -11.83
CA GLY A 297 -2.29 -7.49 -11.08
C GLY A 297 -1.87 -7.76 -9.65
N ILE A 298 -2.84 -8.14 -8.83
CA ILE A 298 -2.62 -8.51 -7.43
C ILE A 298 -3.35 -9.82 -7.08
N ILE A 299 -2.68 -10.65 -6.29
CA ILE A 299 -3.27 -11.86 -5.70
C ILE A 299 -3.16 -11.74 -4.18
N ALA A 300 -4.29 -11.86 -3.50
CA ALA A 300 -4.33 -12.01 -2.05
C ALA A 300 -4.00 -13.45 -1.66
N VAL A 301 -3.11 -13.61 -0.68
CA VAL A 301 -2.69 -14.89 -0.11
C VAL A 301 -3.12 -14.92 1.35
N PRO A 302 -4.23 -15.57 1.68
CA PRO A 302 -4.72 -15.74 3.05
C PRO A 302 -3.69 -16.36 3.98
N ALA A 303 -3.75 -16.03 5.27
CA ALA A 303 -2.85 -16.59 6.27
C ALA A 303 -2.91 -18.12 6.35
N CYS A 304 -4.06 -18.72 6.09
CA CYS A 304 -4.25 -20.18 6.08
C CYS A 304 -3.97 -20.84 4.72
N SER A 305 -3.52 -20.09 3.72
CA SER A 305 -3.26 -20.59 2.36
C SER A 305 -2.33 -21.80 2.35
N PRO A 306 -2.61 -22.81 1.51
CA PRO A 306 -1.66 -23.89 1.27
C PRO A 306 -0.39 -23.39 0.59
N VAL A 307 0.67 -24.18 0.65
CA VAL A 307 1.93 -23.91 -0.07
C VAL A 307 1.67 -23.97 -1.57
N PHE A 308 2.27 -23.06 -2.31
CA PHE A 308 2.14 -22.94 -3.76
C PHE A 308 3.47 -22.63 -4.42
N ALA A 309 3.53 -22.86 -5.71
CA ALA A 309 4.63 -22.47 -6.56
C ALA A 309 4.29 -21.26 -7.43
N VAL A 310 5.28 -20.44 -7.72
CA VAL A 310 5.18 -19.33 -8.67
C VAL A 310 6.04 -19.65 -9.87
N GLN A 311 5.45 -19.58 -11.04
CA GLN A 311 6.11 -19.74 -12.33
C GLN A 311 6.15 -18.37 -13.02
N ASP A 312 7.34 -17.92 -13.41
CA ASP A 312 7.49 -16.74 -14.27
C ASP A 312 7.04 -17.10 -15.69
N LEU A 313 6.13 -16.31 -16.23
CA LEU A 313 5.64 -16.43 -17.61
C LEU A 313 6.31 -15.43 -18.57
N GLY A 314 7.17 -14.55 -18.06
CA GLY A 314 7.98 -13.62 -18.84
C GLY A 314 8.28 -12.32 -18.11
N GLY A 315 9.54 -12.15 -17.67
CA GLY A 315 10.08 -10.90 -17.13
C GLY A 315 9.47 -10.43 -15.80
N LEU A 316 9.10 -11.36 -14.94
CA LEU A 316 8.43 -11.08 -13.69
C LEU A 316 9.33 -10.32 -12.69
N ASP A 317 8.88 -9.15 -12.26
CA ASP A 317 9.34 -8.47 -11.04
C ASP A 317 8.25 -8.62 -9.98
N LEU A 318 8.45 -9.57 -9.05
CA LEU A 318 7.44 -9.94 -8.06
C LEU A 318 7.68 -9.21 -6.73
N ILE A 319 6.69 -8.47 -6.30
CA ILE A 319 6.65 -7.81 -4.99
C ILE A 319 5.68 -8.57 -4.08
N ARG A 320 6.15 -8.95 -2.88
CA ARG A 320 5.32 -9.45 -1.80
C ARG A 320 5.11 -8.35 -0.77
N ILE A 321 3.86 -8.09 -0.43
CA ILE A 321 3.44 -7.15 0.60
C ILE A 321 2.74 -7.95 1.69
N SER A 322 3.24 -7.90 2.92
CA SER A 322 2.66 -8.66 4.03
C SER A 322 2.19 -7.75 5.13
N ALA A 323 0.99 -8.01 5.66
CA ALA A 323 0.50 -7.31 6.84
C ALA A 323 1.31 -7.72 8.07
N GLN A 324 1.58 -6.75 8.94
CA GLN A 324 2.23 -6.97 10.24
C GLN A 324 1.22 -6.69 11.37
N THR A 325 1.34 -7.41 12.48
CA THR A 325 0.51 -7.16 13.65
C THR A 325 1.27 -6.23 14.60
N PRO A 326 0.81 -4.99 14.85
CA PRO A 326 1.46 -4.09 15.80
C PRO A 326 1.56 -4.74 17.19
N GLY A 327 2.73 -4.66 17.83
CA GLY A 327 2.95 -5.13 19.20
C GLY A 327 3.78 -6.41 19.36
N LYS A 328 4.17 -7.08 18.28
CA LYS A 328 5.17 -8.17 18.31
C LYS A 328 6.49 -7.71 17.67
N GLY A 329 7.01 -6.57 18.16
CA GLY A 329 8.39 -6.18 17.84
C GLY A 329 9.36 -7.25 18.35
N ARG A 330 10.26 -7.70 17.48
CA ARG A 330 11.41 -8.56 17.84
C ARG A 330 12.41 -7.79 18.67
#